data_6f27bcb1dd9a42927e86a5e024cdbff7
#
_entry.id   6f27bcb1dd9a42927e86a5e024cdbff7
#
_cell.length_a   1.000
_cell.length_b   1.000
_cell.length_c   1.000
_cell.angle_alpha   90.00
_cell.angle_beta   90.00
_cell.angle_gamma   90.00
#
_symmetry.space_group_name_H-M   'P 1'
#
loop_
_entity.id
_entity.type
_entity.pdbx_description
1 polymer ?
#
loop_
_entity_poly.entity_id
_entity_poly.type
_entity_poly.pdbx_seq_one_letter_code
_entity_poly.pdbx_strand_id
1 'polypeptide(L)'
;AKPNDMVIKTIVTTDMIDKIAAAYGIKCYNVLTGFKWIAELIREKEASENFVIGGEESYGLMVGSKLRDKDAVAAVAIISEMTAYEKEQGKLLYEKLIDLYVKYGFYKEHLISLTKKGMNGQKEIEQMMEHYRSTPPVSINGSAVTQLLDYEKRRGKNPQTGEEWNIALPKSNVLQFILADGSKISARPSGAEPKIKFYF
;
A
#
# COMPACT_ATOMS: atom_id res chain seq x y z
N ALA A 1 -20.48 3.48 8.88
CA ALA A 1 -19.62 4.57 8.41
C ALA A 1 -20.32 5.92 8.57
N LYS A 2 -19.61 6.95 8.94
CA LYS A 2 -20.08 8.33 9.04
C LYS A 2 -19.44 9.17 7.93
N PRO A 3 -20.03 10.31 7.51
CA PRO A 3 -19.51 11.10 6.39
C PRO A 3 -18.06 11.56 6.54
N ASN A 4 -17.58 11.74 7.77
CA ASN A 4 -16.22 12.19 8.06
C ASN A 4 -15.27 11.07 8.48
N ASP A 5 -15.70 9.82 8.35
CA ASP A 5 -14.82 8.69 8.63
C ASP A 5 -13.74 8.59 7.55
N MET A 6 -12.53 8.23 7.97
CA MET A 6 -11.42 7.96 7.06
C MET A 6 -10.70 6.67 7.42
N VAL A 7 -10.18 6.02 6.41
CA VAL A 7 -9.23 4.91 6.52
C VAL A 7 -7.90 5.32 5.91
N ILE A 8 -6.80 4.76 6.40
CA ILE A 8 -5.46 5.10 5.92
C ILE A 8 -4.69 3.81 5.65
N LYS A 9 -4.12 3.67 4.45
CA LYS A 9 -3.25 2.56 4.09
C LYS A 9 -1.95 3.05 3.46
N THR A 10 -0.98 2.16 3.30
CA THR A 10 0.23 2.52 2.58
C THR A 10 0.07 2.34 1.08
N ILE A 11 0.91 3.02 0.30
CA ILE A 11 0.92 2.94 -1.17
C ILE A 11 1.21 1.54 -1.72
N VAL A 12 1.74 0.63 -0.89
CA VAL A 12 2.02 -0.77 -1.26
C VAL A 12 1.00 -1.76 -0.70
N THR A 13 0.02 -1.28 0.07
CA THR A 13 -1.10 -2.08 0.55
C THR A 13 -2.18 -2.20 -0.53
N THR A 14 -2.97 -3.26 -0.50
CA THR A 14 -3.99 -3.59 -1.52
C THR A 14 -4.93 -2.44 -1.85
N ASP A 15 -5.19 -2.22 -3.13
CA ASP A 15 -6.14 -1.21 -3.60
C ASP A 15 -7.61 -1.65 -3.44
N MET A 16 -7.86 -2.88 -2.99
CA MET A 16 -9.20 -3.32 -2.59
C MET A 16 -9.76 -2.46 -1.46
N ILE A 17 -8.92 -1.97 -0.54
CA ILE A 17 -9.33 -1.08 0.56
C ILE A 17 -9.92 0.23 0.02
N ASP A 18 -9.37 0.79 -1.06
CA ASP A 18 -9.93 2.00 -1.71
C ASP A 18 -11.34 1.73 -2.22
N LYS A 19 -11.56 0.56 -2.86
CA LYS A 19 -12.88 0.15 -3.37
C LYS A 19 -13.89 -0.05 -2.24
N ILE A 20 -13.45 -0.69 -1.16
CA ILE A 20 -14.30 -0.89 0.02
C ILE A 20 -14.66 0.46 0.64
N ALA A 21 -13.70 1.32 0.88
CA ALA A 21 -13.92 2.64 1.46
C ALA A 21 -14.90 3.47 0.61
N ALA A 22 -14.69 3.49 -0.72
CA ALA A 22 -15.58 4.18 -1.66
C ALA A 22 -17.01 3.65 -1.60
N ALA A 23 -17.20 2.33 -1.49
CA ALA A 23 -18.53 1.72 -1.37
C ALA A 23 -19.27 2.10 -0.07
N TYR A 24 -18.54 2.47 0.97
CA TYR A 24 -19.09 2.98 2.24
C TYR A 24 -19.16 4.51 2.30
N GLY A 25 -18.76 5.21 1.22
CA GLY A 25 -18.77 6.68 1.16
C GLY A 25 -17.74 7.34 2.08
N ILE A 26 -16.67 6.63 2.46
CA ILE A 26 -15.61 7.14 3.31
C ILE A 26 -14.31 7.34 2.53
N LYS A 27 -13.47 8.24 3.01
CA LYS A 27 -12.20 8.52 2.36
C LYS A 27 -11.16 7.45 2.68
N CYS A 28 -10.42 7.01 1.66
CA CYS A 28 -9.22 6.21 1.82
C CYS A 28 -7.99 7.05 1.46
N TYR A 29 -7.09 7.20 2.42
CA TYR A 29 -5.82 7.91 2.19
C TYR A 29 -4.69 6.92 2.01
N ASN A 30 -3.85 7.21 1.01
CA ASN A 30 -2.65 6.45 0.71
C ASN A 30 -1.42 7.24 1.18
N VAL A 31 -0.62 6.66 2.07
CA VAL A 31 0.60 7.26 2.60
C VAL A 31 1.83 6.40 2.27
N LEU A 32 3.03 6.92 2.49
CA LEU A 32 4.25 6.14 2.40
C LEU A 32 4.27 5.03 3.46
N THR A 33 5.08 3.99 3.24
CA THR A 33 5.26 2.91 4.22
C THR A 33 5.88 3.41 5.52
N GLY A 34 5.30 2.98 6.63
CA GLY A 34 5.70 3.34 8.00
C GLY A 34 4.57 4.03 8.75
N PHE A 35 4.27 3.53 9.95
CA PHE A 35 3.20 4.04 10.81
C PHE A 35 3.34 5.52 11.16
N LYS A 36 4.55 6.08 11.11
CA LYS A 36 4.77 7.52 11.28
C LYS A 36 3.94 8.36 10.30
N TRP A 37 3.78 7.90 9.05
CA TRP A 37 3.01 8.61 8.04
C TRP A 37 1.50 8.52 8.27
N ILE A 38 1.05 7.36 8.76
CA ILE A 38 -0.34 7.18 9.20
C ILE A 38 -0.61 8.12 10.38
N ALA A 39 0.25 8.12 11.40
CA ALA A 39 0.10 8.96 12.59
C ALA A 39 0.17 10.45 12.26
N GLU A 40 1.05 10.86 11.34
CA GLU A 40 1.15 12.24 10.86
C GLU A 40 -0.14 12.70 10.18
N LEU A 41 -0.67 11.90 9.26
CA LEU A 41 -1.92 12.23 8.57
C LEU A 41 -3.12 12.28 9.54
N ILE A 42 -3.18 11.37 10.51
CA ILE A 42 -4.23 11.44 11.56
C ILE A 42 -4.13 12.78 12.29
N ARG A 43 -2.93 13.20 12.71
CA ARG A 43 -2.72 14.48 13.40
C ARG A 43 -3.16 15.68 12.55
N GLU A 44 -2.90 15.63 11.25
CA GLU A 44 -3.30 16.70 10.32
C GLU A 44 -4.83 16.78 10.14
N LYS A 45 -5.52 15.64 10.21
CA LYS A 45 -6.94 15.52 9.87
C LYS A 45 -7.87 15.42 11.07
N GLU A 46 -7.38 15.14 12.27
CA GLU A 46 -8.20 14.84 13.46
C GLU A 46 -9.17 15.94 13.88
N ALA A 47 -8.97 17.18 13.42
CA ALA A 47 -9.92 18.27 13.64
C ALA A 47 -11.17 18.21 12.73
N SER A 48 -11.08 17.52 11.59
CA SER A 48 -12.13 17.51 10.55
C SER A 48 -12.59 16.11 10.16
N GLU A 49 -11.77 15.09 10.37
CA GLU A 49 -12.03 13.72 9.97
C GLU A 49 -11.79 12.75 11.13
N ASN A 50 -12.54 11.65 11.13
CA ASN A 50 -12.47 10.62 12.16
C ASN A 50 -11.73 9.41 11.63
N PHE A 51 -10.54 9.12 12.16
CA PHE A 51 -9.79 7.93 11.80
C PHE A 51 -10.45 6.69 12.40
N VAL A 52 -10.81 5.74 11.54
CA VAL A 52 -11.45 4.47 11.93
C VAL A 52 -10.41 3.36 12.05
N ILE A 53 -9.67 3.11 10.97
CA ILE A 53 -8.72 2.02 10.88
C ILE A 53 -7.65 2.33 9.83
N GLY A 54 -6.47 1.82 10.03
CA GLY A 54 -5.40 1.88 9.05
C GLY A 54 -4.34 0.84 9.29
N GLY A 55 -3.52 0.61 8.28
CA GLY A 55 -2.52 -0.43 8.40
C GLY A 55 -1.56 -0.55 7.23
N GLU A 56 -0.68 -1.50 7.39
CA GLU A 56 0.33 -1.90 6.42
C GLU A 56 0.14 -3.38 6.05
N GLU A 57 0.54 -3.73 4.85
CA GLU A 57 0.55 -5.11 4.35
C GLU A 57 1.43 -6.05 5.19
N SER A 58 2.35 -5.51 5.98
CA SER A 58 3.26 -6.24 6.86
C SER A 58 2.67 -6.52 8.26
N TYR A 59 1.36 -6.79 8.31
CA TYR A 59 0.61 -7.16 9.54
C TYR A 59 0.49 -6.05 10.58
N GLY A 60 0.81 -4.82 10.22
CA GLY A 60 0.59 -3.67 11.09
C GLY A 60 -0.83 -3.16 10.97
N LEU A 61 -1.60 -3.12 12.06
CA LEU A 61 -2.94 -2.59 12.13
C LEU A 61 -3.06 -1.60 13.29
N MET A 62 -3.83 -0.55 13.07
CA MET A 62 -4.19 0.43 14.08
C MET A 62 -5.68 0.72 13.98
N VAL A 63 -6.39 0.72 15.11
CA VAL A 63 -7.84 0.92 15.21
C VAL A 63 -8.11 2.11 16.12
N GLY A 64 -8.84 3.09 15.58
CA GLY A 64 -9.12 4.33 16.30
C GLY A 64 -7.88 5.18 16.53
N SER A 65 -8.06 6.34 17.15
CA SER A 65 -7.03 7.39 17.25
C SER A 65 -6.28 7.45 18.59
N LYS A 66 -6.55 6.53 19.51
CA LYS A 66 -5.94 6.55 20.86
C LYS A 66 -4.46 6.23 20.87
N LEU A 67 -4.06 5.26 20.05
CA LEU A 67 -2.65 4.91 19.81
C LEU A 67 -2.21 5.48 18.47
N ARG A 68 -0.90 5.73 18.32
CA ARG A 68 -0.32 6.31 17.10
C ARG A 68 0.71 5.38 16.48
N ASP A 69 0.61 4.10 16.78
CA ASP A 69 1.43 3.03 16.21
C ASP A 69 0.61 1.73 16.15
N LYS A 70 1.20 0.69 15.61
CA LYS A 70 0.63 -0.66 15.52
C LYS A 70 0.09 -1.13 16.86
N ASP A 71 -1.13 -1.64 16.85
CA ASP A 71 -1.79 -2.17 18.03
C ASP A 71 -2.19 -3.63 17.81
N ALA A 72 -1.32 -4.54 18.23
CA ALA A 72 -1.56 -5.97 18.11
C ALA A 72 -2.73 -6.43 18.99
N VAL A 73 -2.98 -5.79 20.12
CA VAL A 73 -4.08 -6.16 21.03
C VAL A 73 -5.41 -5.83 20.38
N ALA A 74 -5.57 -4.60 19.87
CA ALA A 74 -6.76 -4.21 19.13
C ALA A 74 -6.94 -5.02 17.84
N ALA A 75 -5.86 -5.35 17.15
CA ALA A 75 -5.89 -6.19 15.95
C ALA A 75 -6.44 -7.59 16.25
N VAL A 76 -5.95 -8.24 17.31
CA VAL A 76 -6.44 -9.56 17.74
C VAL A 76 -7.91 -9.49 18.15
N ALA A 77 -8.30 -8.48 18.91
CA ALA A 77 -9.69 -8.31 19.35
C ALA A 77 -10.63 -8.17 18.15
N ILE A 78 -10.32 -7.29 17.19
CA ILE A 78 -11.16 -7.08 16.00
C ILE A 78 -11.21 -8.34 15.11
N ILE A 79 -10.10 -9.04 14.90
CA ILE A 79 -10.08 -10.26 14.08
C ILE A 79 -10.92 -11.36 14.76
N SER A 80 -10.85 -11.47 16.09
CA SER A 80 -11.67 -12.42 16.86
C SER A 80 -13.15 -12.10 16.75
N GLU A 81 -13.53 -10.82 16.89
CA GLU A 81 -14.92 -10.37 16.73
C GLU A 81 -15.45 -10.62 15.31
N MET A 82 -14.66 -10.27 14.28
CA MET A 82 -14.99 -10.57 12.87
C MET A 82 -15.20 -12.06 12.66
N THR A 83 -14.33 -12.90 13.24
CA THR A 83 -14.42 -14.36 13.11
C THR A 83 -15.69 -14.90 13.76
N ALA A 84 -16.01 -14.42 14.96
CA ALA A 84 -17.24 -14.78 15.66
C ALA A 84 -18.49 -14.37 14.87
N TYR A 85 -18.51 -13.13 14.39
CA TYR A 85 -19.60 -12.60 13.58
C TYR A 85 -19.83 -13.41 12.29
N GLU A 86 -18.81 -13.69 11.50
CA GLU A 86 -18.96 -14.47 10.27
C GLU A 86 -19.37 -15.92 10.58
N LYS A 87 -18.88 -16.50 11.68
CA LYS A 87 -19.28 -17.84 12.15
C LYS A 87 -20.76 -17.91 12.51
N GLU A 88 -21.32 -16.88 13.15
CA GLU A 88 -22.76 -16.78 13.42
C GLU A 88 -23.59 -16.71 12.13
N GLN A 89 -23.03 -16.19 11.05
CA GLN A 89 -23.63 -16.19 9.71
C GLN A 89 -23.39 -17.51 8.94
N GLY A 90 -22.77 -18.51 9.58
CA GLY A 90 -22.43 -19.80 8.96
C GLY A 90 -21.26 -19.73 7.98
N LYS A 91 -20.41 -18.70 8.07
CA LYS A 91 -19.27 -18.45 7.18
C LYS A 91 -17.93 -18.48 7.88
N LEU A 92 -16.89 -18.81 7.14
CA LEU A 92 -15.49 -18.63 7.53
C LEU A 92 -14.96 -17.28 7.03
N LEU A 93 -13.92 -16.74 7.68
CA LEU A 93 -13.26 -15.52 7.19
C LEU A 93 -12.73 -15.63 5.75
N TYR A 94 -12.31 -16.84 5.36
CA TYR A 94 -11.89 -17.10 3.98
C TYR A 94 -13.04 -16.94 2.98
N GLU A 95 -14.23 -17.44 3.32
CA GLU A 95 -15.42 -17.27 2.49
C GLU A 95 -15.83 -15.80 2.41
N LYS A 96 -15.68 -15.06 3.51
CA LYS A 96 -15.86 -13.61 3.50
C LYS A 96 -14.89 -12.90 2.56
N LEU A 97 -13.62 -13.32 2.53
CA LEU A 97 -12.65 -12.78 1.58
C LEU A 97 -13.07 -13.05 0.12
N ILE A 98 -13.59 -14.24 -0.17
CA ILE A 98 -14.14 -14.55 -1.51
C ILE A 98 -15.32 -13.64 -1.85
N ASP A 99 -16.25 -13.41 -0.90
CA ASP A 99 -17.36 -12.46 -1.09
C ASP A 99 -16.85 -11.05 -1.42
N LEU A 100 -15.78 -10.60 -0.76
CA LEU A 100 -15.14 -9.30 -1.06
C LEU A 100 -14.54 -9.28 -2.46
N TYR A 101 -13.88 -10.34 -2.89
CA TYR A 101 -13.35 -10.46 -4.26
C TYR A 101 -14.47 -10.45 -5.31
N VAL A 102 -15.57 -11.14 -5.06
CA VAL A 102 -16.74 -11.11 -5.97
C VAL A 102 -17.33 -9.70 -6.05
N LYS A 103 -17.37 -8.99 -4.94
CA LYS A 103 -18.01 -7.68 -4.87
C LYS A 103 -17.11 -6.53 -5.39
N TYR A 104 -15.83 -6.56 -5.10
CA TYR A 104 -14.92 -5.43 -5.34
C TYR A 104 -13.83 -5.70 -6.39
N GLY A 105 -13.73 -6.92 -6.87
CA GLY A 105 -12.69 -7.38 -7.78
C GLY A 105 -11.68 -8.29 -7.10
N PHE A 106 -11.01 -9.10 -7.90
CA PHE A 106 -9.98 -10.03 -7.41
C PHE A 106 -8.65 -9.31 -7.26
N TYR A 107 -8.12 -9.29 -6.04
CA TYR A 107 -6.82 -8.73 -5.71
C TYR A 107 -5.93 -9.85 -5.19
N LYS A 108 -4.83 -10.11 -5.87
CA LYS A 108 -3.82 -11.09 -5.46
C LYS A 108 -2.50 -10.38 -5.26
N GLU A 109 -2.11 -10.25 -4.02
CA GLU A 109 -0.85 -9.63 -3.63
C GLU A 109 0.25 -10.68 -3.49
N HIS A 110 1.46 -10.26 -3.80
CA HIS A 110 2.67 -11.05 -3.58
C HIS A 110 3.85 -10.16 -3.21
N LEU A 111 4.73 -10.66 -2.35
CA LEU A 111 5.93 -9.99 -1.91
C LEU A 111 7.16 -10.81 -2.25
N ILE A 112 8.08 -10.22 -3.02
CA ILE A 112 9.42 -10.75 -3.23
C ILE A 112 10.40 -9.89 -2.45
N SER A 113 11.20 -10.51 -1.57
CA SER A 113 12.23 -9.84 -0.78
C SER A 113 13.59 -10.39 -1.18
N LEU A 114 14.43 -9.54 -1.77
CA LEU A 114 15.78 -9.89 -2.20
C LEU A 114 16.80 -9.28 -1.24
N THR A 115 17.61 -10.11 -0.60
CA THR A 115 18.72 -9.68 0.25
C THR A 115 20.03 -9.88 -0.50
N LYS A 116 20.83 -8.84 -0.60
CA LYS A 116 22.17 -8.87 -1.19
C LYS A 116 23.20 -8.99 -0.08
N LYS A 117 23.86 -10.13 -0.01
CA LYS A 117 24.87 -10.40 1.02
C LYS A 117 26.22 -9.74 0.67
N GLY A 118 27.02 -9.42 1.71
CA GLY A 118 28.37 -8.90 1.55
C GLY A 118 28.46 -7.37 1.55
N MET A 119 29.69 -6.85 1.52
CA MET A 119 30.00 -5.42 1.66
C MET A 119 29.41 -4.56 0.52
N ASN A 120 29.18 -5.13 -0.66
CA ASN A 120 28.67 -4.42 -1.82
C ASN A 120 27.12 -4.49 -1.96
N GLY A 121 26.43 -5.24 -1.09
CA GLY A 121 24.99 -5.50 -1.22
C GLY A 121 24.15 -4.22 -1.30
N GLN A 122 24.47 -3.23 -0.47
CA GLN A 122 23.77 -1.94 -0.49
C GLN A 122 23.96 -1.20 -1.83
N LYS A 123 25.20 -1.19 -2.33
CA LYS A 123 25.54 -0.55 -3.62
C LYS A 123 24.85 -1.23 -4.80
N GLU A 124 24.74 -2.56 -4.78
CA GLU A 124 24.01 -3.30 -5.81
C GLU A 124 22.52 -2.93 -5.85
N ILE A 125 21.90 -2.74 -4.69
CA ILE A 125 20.50 -2.31 -4.58
C ILE A 125 20.32 -0.87 -5.09
N GLU A 126 21.24 0.03 -4.74
CA GLU A 126 21.23 1.40 -5.25
C GLU A 126 21.37 1.44 -6.79
N GLN A 127 22.28 0.64 -7.34
CA GLN A 127 22.45 0.50 -8.79
C GLN A 127 21.19 -0.09 -9.45
N MET A 128 20.55 -1.06 -8.82
CA MET A 128 19.28 -1.63 -9.31
C MET A 128 18.18 -0.57 -9.38
N MET A 129 18.01 0.23 -8.33
CA MET A 129 17.02 1.31 -8.32
C MET A 129 17.33 2.38 -9.36
N GLU A 130 18.61 2.73 -9.55
CA GLU A 130 19.01 3.69 -10.57
C GLU A 130 18.77 3.14 -11.98
N HIS A 131 19.02 1.86 -12.19
CA HIS A 131 18.72 1.20 -13.47
C HIS A 131 17.21 1.29 -13.78
N TYR A 132 16.34 0.98 -12.81
CA TYR A 132 14.89 1.09 -13.01
C TYR A 132 14.42 2.53 -13.25
N ARG A 133 15.14 3.54 -12.76
CA ARG A 133 14.86 4.96 -13.02
C ARG A 133 15.31 5.41 -14.39
N SER A 134 16.51 5.00 -14.81
CA SER A 134 17.12 5.42 -16.08
C SER A 134 16.56 4.63 -17.27
N THR A 135 16.27 3.36 -17.06
CA THR A 135 15.77 2.44 -18.10
C THR A 135 14.57 1.67 -17.56
N PRO A 136 13.43 2.35 -17.34
CA PRO A 136 12.23 1.69 -16.80
C PRO A 136 11.69 0.67 -17.81
N PRO A 137 11.14 -0.46 -17.33
CA PRO A 137 10.49 -1.42 -18.21
C PRO A 137 9.28 -0.78 -18.91
N VAL A 138 9.14 -1.04 -20.21
CA VAL A 138 7.99 -0.58 -21.00
C VAL A 138 6.78 -1.51 -20.85
N SER A 139 7.02 -2.75 -20.46
CA SER A 139 6.01 -3.77 -20.17
C SER A 139 6.53 -4.77 -19.13
N ILE A 140 5.62 -5.35 -18.36
CA ILE A 140 5.91 -6.42 -17.39
C ILE A 140 4.88 -7.52 -17.61
N ASN A 141 5.35 -8.76 -17.77
CA ASN A 141 4.51 -9.93 -18.04
C ASN A 141 3.52 -9.72 -19.21
N GLY A 142 3.95 -9.03 -20.28
CA GLY A 142 3.13 -8.75 -21.45
C GLY A 142 2.14 -7.58 -21.30
N SER A 143 1.97 -7.01 -20.12
CA SER A 143 1.14 -5.82 -19.89
C SER A 143 1.99 -4.55 -19.93
N ALA A 144 1.54 -3.55 -20.68
CA ALA A 144 2.27 -2.30 -20.85
C ALA A 144 2.28 -1.46 -19.56
N VAL A 145 3.40 -0.80 -19.27
CA VAL A 145 3.48 0.18 -18.19
C VAL A 145 2.78 1.47 -18.63
N THR A 146 1.70 1.82 -17.96
CA THR A 146 0.90 3.03 -18.24
C THR A 146 1.28 4.20 -17.34
N GLN A 147 1.79 3.91 -16.11
CA GLN A 147 2.28 4.95 -15.22
C GLN A 147 3.56 4.47 -14.51
N LEU A 148 4.54 5.36 -14.49
CA LEU A 148 5.75 5.25 -13.68
C LEU A 148 5.71 6.33 -12.60
N LEU A 149 5.71 5.92 -11.33
CA LEU A 149 5.71 6.83 -10.19
C LEU A 149 7.06 6.76 -9.48
N ASP A 150 7.84 7.83 -9.56
CA ASP A 150 9.12 7.98 -8.85
C ASP A 150 8.94 8.90 -7.65
N TYR A 151 8.80 8.31 -6.47
CA TYR A 151 8.63 9.05 -5.21
C TYR A 151 9.91 9.76 -4.78
N GLU A 152 11.09 9.31 -5.22
CA GLU A 152 12.37 10.00 -4.96
C GLU A 152 12.42 11.34 -5.68
N LYS A 153 11.94 11.40 -6.92
CA LYS A 153 11.85 12.61 -7.72
C LYS A 153 10.51 13.35 -7.54
N ARG A 154 9.56 12.72 -6.85
CA ARG A 154 8.17 13.20 -6.70
C ARG A 154 7.49 13.47 -8.05
N ARG A 155 7.73 12.59 -9.02
CA ARG A 155 7.23 12.69 -10.38
C ARG A 155 6.51 11.41 -10.80
N GLY A 156 5.32 11.58 -11.34
CA GLY A 156 4.63 10.56 -12.11
C GLY A 156 4.78 10.84 -13.60
N LYS A 157 4.83 9.80 -14.41
CA LYS A 157 4.92 9.88 -15.86
C LYS A 157 4.11 8.77 -16.50
N ASN A 158 3.40 9.09 -17.57
CA ASN A 158 2.88 8.09 -18.51
C ASN A 158 3.95 7.85 -19.59
N PRO A 159 4.61 6.66 -19.63
CA PRO A 159 5.66 6.40 -20.60
C PRO A 159 5.20 6.38 -22.06
N GLN A 160 3.88 6.17 -22.30
CA GLN A 160 3.30 6.09 -23.65
C GLN A 160 2.97 7.47 -24.22
N THR A 161 2.41 8.35 -23.40
CA THR A 161 1.97 9.69 -23.83
C THR A 161 3.02 10.77 -23.54
N GLY A 162 3.96 10.51 -22.64
CA GLY A 162 4.94 11.48 -22.17
C GLY A 162 4.38 12.47 -21.13
N GLU A 163 3.11 12.34 -20.75
CA GLU A 163 2.48 13.17 -19.72
C GLU A 163 3.18 13.01 -18.38
N GLU A 164 3.45 14.11 -17.69
CA GLU A 164 4.07 14.13 -16.37
C GLU A 164 3.22 14.90 -15.36
N TRP A 165 3.29 14.47 -14.08
CA TRP A 165 2.61 15.16 -12.98
C TRP A 165 3.43 15.10 -11.69
N ASN A 166 3.11 15.96 -10.73
CA ASN A 166 3.73 15.97 -9.42
C ASN A 166 3.06 14.95 -8.48
N ILE A 167 3.87 14.23 -7.71
CA ILE A 167 3.41 13.40 -6.60
C ILE A 167 3.42 14.25 -5.33
N ALA A 168 2.26 14.36 -4.67
CA ALA A 168 2.11 15.18 -3.46
C ALA A 168 2.79 14.56 -2.22
N LEU A 169 2.95 13.22 -2.19
CA LEU A 169 3.58 12.55 -1.06
C LEU A 169 5.04 12.98 -0.87
N PRO A 170 5.57 12.89 0.37
CA PRO A 170 6.96 13.21 0.67
C PRO A 170 7.95 12.37 -0.15
N LYS A 171 9.19 12.85 -0.23
CA LYS A 171 10.28 12.15 -0.90
C LYS A 171 10.56 10.79 -0.25
N SER A 172 10.64 9.74 -1.07
CA SER A 172 10.94 8.38 -0.62
C SER A 172 11.56 7.57 -1.76
N ASN A 173 12.53 6.70 -1.44
CA ASN A 173 13.15 5.84 -2.44
C ASN A 173 12.21 4.67 -2.80
N VAL A 174 11.14 4.97 -3.52
CA VAL A 174 10.15 4.01 -4.02
C VAL A 174 9.89 4.29 -5.49
N LEU A 175 9.76 3.23 -6.27
CA LEU A 175 9.24 3.27 -7.64
C LEU A 175 7.97 2.42 -7.71
N GLN A 176 6.95 2.91 -8.42
CA GLN A 176 5.78 2.11 -8.75
C GLN A 176 5.54 2.10 -10.26
N PHE A 177 5.17 0.93 -10.77
CA PHE A 177 4.79 0.70 -12.15
C PHE A 177 3.33 0.26 -12.14
N ILE A 178 2.46 1.04 -12.78
CA ILE A 178 1.06 0.68 -12.98
C ILE A 178 0.93 0.15 -14.41
N LEU A 179 0.33 -1.02 -14.55
CA LEU A 179 0.19 -1.70 -15.82
C LEU A 179 -1.19 -1.47 -16.45
N ALA A 180 -1.30 -1.73 -17.73
CA ALA A 180 -2.56 -1.58 -18.48
C ALA A 180 -3.69 -2.52 -17.98
N ASP A 181 -3.34 -3.66 -17.40
CA ASP A 181 -4.28 -4.61 -16.79
C ASP A 181 -4.69 -4.22 -15.35
N GLY A 182 -4.19 -3.10 -14.84
CA GLY A 182 -4.44 -2.63 -13.48
C GLY A 182 -3.48 -3.18 -12.42
N SER A 183 -2.55 -4.07 -12.79
CA SER A 183 -1.52 -4.56 -11.86
C SER A 183 -0.60 -3.42 -11.41
N LYS A 184 -0.17 -3.47 -10.16
CA LYS A 184 0.74 -2.50 -9.54
C LYS A 184 1.98 -3.20 -9.01
N ILE A 185 3.16 -2.80 -9.46
CA ILE A 185 4.42 -3.30 -8.95
C ILE A 185 5.16 -2.15 -8.26
N SER A 186 5.57 -2.37 -7.00
CA SER A 186 6.32 -1.38 -6.23
C SER A 186 7.67 -1.91 -5.84
N ALA A 187 8.75 -1.20 -6.18
CA ALA A 187 10.11 -1.50 -5.77
C ALA A 187 10.53 -0.56 -4.64
N ARG A 188 10.92 -1.11 -3.50
CA ARG A 188 11.32 -0.36 -2.31
C ARG A 188 12.53 -0.97 -1.62
N PRO A 189 13.68 -0.29 -1.60
CA PRO A 189 14.82 -0.68 -0.76
C PRO A 189 14.51 -0.55 0.74
N SER A 190 15.13 -1.39 1.54
CA SER A 190 15.17 -1.21 3.00
C SER A 190 16.14 -0.07 3.34
N GLY A 191 15.78 0.74 4.34
CA GLY A 191 16.67 1.81 4.81
C GLY A 191 17.82 1.32 5.69
N ALA A 192 17.71 0.14 6.29
CA ALA A 192 18.65 -0.36 7.30
C ALA A 192 19.40 -1.63 6.88
N GLU A 193 18.91 -2.37 5.91
CA GLU A 193 19.45 -3.66 5.50
C GLU A 193 19.72 -3.65 3.98
N PRO A 194 20.71 -4.40 3.47
CA PRO A 194 20.94 -4.57 2.04
C PRO A 194 19.86 -5.47 1.41
N LYS A 195 18.66 -4.97 1.41
CA LYS A 195 17.44 -5.67 0.98
C LYS A 195 16.56 -4.75 0.13
N ILE A 196 15.97 -5.30 -0.92
CA ILE A 196 14.92 -4.65 -1.69
C ILE A 196 13.67 -5.52 -1.69
N LYS A 197 12.52 -4.88 -1.57
CA LYS A 197 11.20 -5.53 -1.63
C LYS A 197 10.49 -5.12 -2.91
N PHE A 198 9.88 -6.10 -3.56
CA PHE A 198 8.96 -5.91 -4.67
C PHE A 198 7.59 -6.36 -4.24
N TYR A 199 6.63 -5.46 -4.29
CA TYR A 199 5.23 -5.70 -4.01
C TYR A 199 4.46 -5.76 -5.34
N PHE A 200 3.62 -6.78 -5.45
CA PHE A 200 2.78 -7.04 -6.63
C PHE A 200 1.32 -7.01 -6.23
#